data_d4633a646eb5c4d491f88e86083e352d
#
_entry.id   d4633a646eb5c4d491f88e86083e352d
#
_cell.length_a   1.000
_cell.length_b   1.000
_cell.length_c   1.000
_cell.angle_alpha   90.00
_cell.angle_beta   90.00
_cell.angle_gamma   90.00
#
_symmetry.space_group_name_H-M   'P 1'
#
loop_
_entity.id
_entity.type
_entity.pdbx_description
1 polymer ?
#
loop_
_entity_poly.entity_id
_entity_poly.type
_entity_poly.pdbx_seq_one_letter_code
_entity_poly.pdbx_strand_id
1 'polypeptide(L)'
;MTDKTDRPAAAAAAGFSRRAVGSMALALAGLAAMPSRPFAKAAADPASSGNLGPARPFSWDRLVARAQASARHAFVARPVSPHASPTFDDQARLTYGPAQSLPGHVRLFPTRRETAPFAVGINVVAQGKARTLIDIKGLFGGSTPVEPAGFRVMYGDNHADWLAFLGASYFRTAGERDQYGLSARGVAVDTGLVPGTEEFPEFTEFWIEDLGGEPGRQHVIIHALLEGPSLTGAYAFDTRQVEAGVVQDIKVSLFLRKDIKRLGLAPMTSMFCFDEGTSIDRHDWRPEVHDSDGLAILMASGERIWRPLENPSEPRTNTFRADSLKAFGLLQRDQVFDHYQDDLNFYDRRPSLWVEPQGDWGPGAVALYAFPTISETVDNTAAFWLSDRPARAGERRDLAYRLTWTSKDPSANANARCVQHFSGPGGVPGADAIPGATRYVFDFEGDVLAGLDRNSGLAPQFDLPAKAVLTRAYGPIAGRRNQWRVTIDVKTQGLEQRDFRVFLQRGGSALSETVIISVKP
;
A
#
# COMPACT_ATOMS: atom_id res chain seq x y z
N MET A 1 -38.67 -17.56 -40.76
CA MET A 1 -37.49 -18.20 -41.34
C MET A 1 -36.30 -17.50 -40.65
N THR A 2 -35.99 -17.90 -39.43
CA THR A 2 -35.00 -18.87 -38.97
C THR A 2 -33.63 -18.71 -39.60
N ASP A 3 -32.72 -18.11 -38.87
CA ASP A 3 -31.39 -18.71 -38.77
C ASP A 3 -30.81 -18.49 -37.37
N LYS A 4 -30.58 -19.60 -36.69
CA LYS A 4 -29.85 -19.73 -35.42
C LYS A 4 -28.41 -20.09 -35.78
N THR A 5 -27.46 -19.22 -35.44
CA THR A 5 -26.06 -19.59 -35.43
C THR A 5 -25.61 -19.78 -33.97
N ASP A 6 -25.33 -21.02 -33.63
CA ASP A 6 -24.68 -21.51 -32.44
C ASP A 6 -23.35 -20.80 -32.21
N ARG A 7 -23.16 -20.28 -31.01
CA ARG A 7 -21.84 -19.95 -30.45
C ARG A 7 -21.47 -21.00 -29.40
N PRO A 8 -20.27 -21.58 -29.47
CA PRO A 8 -19.83 -22.53 -28.47
C PRO A 8 -19.57 -21.84 -27.13
N ALA A 9 -20.03 -22.47 -26.07
CA ALA A 9 -19.80 -22.07 -24.69
C ALA A 9 -18.29 -22.08 -24.37
N ALA A 10 -17.71 -20.91 -24.14
CA ALA A 10 -16.39 -20.80 -23.58
C ALA A 10 -16.41 -21.24 -22.12
N ALA A 11 -15.60 -22.23 -21.79
CA ALA A 11 -15.38 -22.70 -20.43
C ALA A 11 -14.93 -21.53 -19.54
N ALA A 12 -15.69 -21.25 -18.49
CA ALA A 12 -15.37 -20.25 -17.49
C ALA A 12 -14.15 -20.74 -16.68
N ALA A 13 -12.97 -20.21 -17.00
CA ALA A 13 -11.85 -20.24 -16.08
C ALA A 13 -12.26 -19.39 -14.86
N ALA A 14 -12.26 -20.00 -13.68
CA ALA A 14 -12.52 -19.32 -12.41
C ALA A 14 -11.35 -18.38 -12.09
N GLY A 15 -11.33 -17.22 -12.75
CA GLY A 15 -10.49 -16.09 -12.39
C GLY A 15 -11.22 -15.28 -11.32
N PHE A 16 -10.57 -15.02 -10.21
CA PHE A 16 -11.07 -14.08 -9.21
C PHE A 16 -11.41 -12.75 -9.90
N SER A 17 -12.67 -12.35 -9.81
CA SER A 17 -13.13 -11.11 -10.44
C SER A 17 -12.51 -9.91 -9.74
N ARG A 18 -12.36 -8.79 -10.47
CA ARG A 18 -11.92 -7.49 -9.93
C ARG A 18 -12.69 -7.05 -8.67
N ARG A 19 -13.89 -7.59 -8.44
CA ARG A 19 -14.69 -7.41 -7.21
C ARG A 19 -14.05 -8.02 -5.97
N ALA A 20 -13.27 -9.11 -6.10
CA ALA A 20 -12.61 -9.74 -4.96
C ALA A 20 -11.49 -8.88 -4.36
N VAL A 21 -10.81 -8.05 -5.17
CA VAL A 21 -9.75 -7.15 -4.70
C VAL A 21 -10.35 -5.99 -3.88
N GLY A 22 -11.44 -5.39 -4.35
CA GLY A 22 -12.15 -4.34 -3.62
C GLY A 22 -12.74 -4.82 -2.30
N SER A 23 -13.24 -6.07 -2.28
CA SER A 23 -13.81 -6.66 -1.06
C SER A 23 -12.76 -6.98 0.01
N MET A 24 -11.48 -7.18 -0.36
CA MET A 24 -10.40 -7.40 0.61
C MET A 24 -10.06 -6.15 1.43
N ALA A 25 -10.10 -4.96 0.82
CA ALA A 25 -9.89 -3.69 1.53
C ALA A 25 -11.02 -3.39 2.53
N LEU A 26 -12.27 -3.64 2.15
CA LEU A 26 -13.46 -3.55 3.04
C LEU A 26 -13.32 -4.36 4.32
N ALA A 27 -12.73 -5.55 4.22
CA ALA A 27 -12.59 -6.46 5.35
C ALA A 27 -11.74 -5.88 6.48
N LEU A 28 -10.78 -5.06 6.11
CA LEU A 28 -9.84 -4.47 7.07
C LEU A 28 -10.36 -3.12 7.61
N ALA A 29 -11.05 -2.32 6.80
CA ALA A 29 -11.63 -1.05 7.24
C ALA A 29 -12.81 -1.23 8.22
N GLY A 30 -13.70 -2.19 7.98
CA GLY A 30 -14.86 -2.44 8.84
C GLY A 30 -14.54 -3.00 10.23
N LEU A 31 -13.30 -3.42 10.51
CA LEU A 31 -12.89 -3.94 11.81
C LEU A 31 -12.31 -2.88 12.76
N ALA A 32 -11.88 -1.74 12.23
CA ALA A 32 -11.44 -0.62 13.05
C ALA A 32 -12.61 0.11 13.76
N ALA A 33 -13.84 -0.02 13.25
CA ALA A 33 -15.03 0.71 13.71
C ALA A 33 -15.92 -0.05 14.72
N MET A 34 -15.39 -1.06 15.45
CA MET A 34 -16.16 -1.62 16.56
C MET A 34 -16.05 -0.71 17.79
N PRO A 35 -17.15 -0.16 18.33
CA PRO A 35 -17.10 0.64 19.54
C PRO A 35 -16.55 -0.21 20.70
N SER A 36 -15.42 0.20 21.25
CA SER A 36 -14.83 -0.39 22.45
C SER A 36 -15.74 -0.11 23.63
N ARG A 37 -16.50 -1.10 24.08
CA ARG A 37 -17.06 -1.06 25.43
C ARG A 37 -15.91 -1.13 26.43
N PRO A 38 -15.88 -0.31 27.49
CA PRO A 38 -14.84 -0.40 28.50
C PRO A 38 -15.00 -1.73 29.24
N PHE A 39 -14.09 -2.65 29.00
CA PHE A 39 -13.98 -3.89 29.77
C PHE A 39 -13.12 -3.66 30.99
N ALA A 40 -13.61 -4.12 32.14
CA ALA A 40 -12.89 -4.14 33.38
C ALA A 40 -11.56 -4.88 33.21
N LYS A 41 -10.51 -4.31 33.81
CA LYS A 41 -9.13 -4.80 33.86
C LYS A 41 -9.08 -6.19 34.47
N ALA A 42 -9.20 -7.24 33.68
CA ALA A 42 -8.83 -8.60 34.09
C ALA A 42 -7.34 -8.73 33.78
N ALA A 43 -6.54 -9.05 34.80
CA ALA A 43 -5.16 -9.46 34.62
C ALA A 43 -5.12 -10.61 33.60
N ALA A 44 -4.33 -10.46 32.54
CA ALA A 44 -4.18 -11.49 31.53
C ALA A 44 -3.52 -12.71 32.18
N ASP A 45 -4.32 -13.74 32.41
CA ASP A 45 -3.82 -15.07 32.64
C ASP A 45 -3.11 -15.51 31.35
N PRO A 46 -1.88 -16.05 31.39
CA PRO A 46 -1.20 -16.52 30.18
C PRO A 46 -2.10 -17.54 29.52
N ALA A 47 -2.42 -17.30 28.23
CA ALA A 47 -3.28 -18.15 27.43
C ALA A 47 -3.02 -19.61 27.76
N SER A 48 -4.06 -20.32 28.14
CA SER A 48 -3.96 -21.69 28.64
C SER A 48 -3.09 -22.52 27.71
N SER A 49 -2.14 -23.23 28.26
CA SER A 49 -1.24 -24.14 27.52
C SER A 49 -1.99 -25.17 26.63
N GLY A 50 -3.31 -25.27 26.80
CA GLY A 50 -4.21 -26.17 26.07
C GLY A 50 -4.47 -25.82 24.60
N ASN A 51 -4.35 -24.55 24.20
CA ASN A 51 -4.57 -24.17 22.78
C ASN A 51 -3.37 -24.48 21.88
N LEU A 52 -2.19 -24.68 22.46
CA LEU A 52 -0.93 -24.85 21.73
C LEU A 52 -0.39 -26.28 21.86
N GLY A 53 -0.02 -26.85 20.73
CA GLY A 53 0.62 -28.16 20.62
C GLY A 53 2.02 -28.23 21.24
N PRO A 54 2.72 -29.37 21.13
CA PRO A 54 4.06 -29.55 21.65
C PRO A 54 5.07 -28.60 20.97
N ALA A 55 6.07 -28.17 21.74
CA ALA A 55 7.14 -27.30 21.24
C ALA A 55 8.05 -28.07 20.26
N ARG A 56 8.35 -27.47 19.11
CA ARG A 56 9.25 -28.01 18.07
C ARG A 56 10.32 -26.97 17.73
N PRO A 57 11.55 -27.37 17.39
CA PRO A 57 12.58 -26.44 16.99
C PRO A 57 12.15 -25.64 15.76
N PHE A 58 12.31 -24.30 15.80
CA PHE A 58 12.07 -23.37 14.71
C PHE A 58 13.32 -22.55 14.43
N SER A 59 13.59 -22.26 13.16
CA SER A 59 14.59 -21.29 12.73
C SER A 59 14.26 -20.76 11.33
N TRP A 60 14.81 -19.59 11.00
CA TRP A 60 14.73 -19.01 9.66
C TRP A 60 15.19 -20.00 8.58
N ASP A 61 16.33 -20.67 8.76
CA ASP A 61 16.86 -21.59 7.75
C ASP A 61 15.94 -22.78 7.48
N ARG A 62 15.23 -23.27 8.49
CA ARG A 62 14.21 -24.31 8.32
C ARG A 62 13.03 -23.80 7.51
N LEU A 63 12.59 -22.56 7.72
CA LEU A 63 11.51 -21.95 6.94
C LEU A 63 11.92 -21.77 5.48
N VAL A 64 13.14 -21.24 5.24
CA VAL A 64 13.72 -21.11 3.90
C VAL A 64 13.81 -22.46 3.19
N ALA A 65 14.33 -23.50 3.88
CA ALA A 65 14.40 -24.84 3.32
C ALA A 65 13.01 -25.42 2.99
N ARG A 66 11.99 -25.13 3.83
CA ARG A 66 10.61 -25.53 3.57
C ARG A 66 10.04 -24.82 2.34
N ALA A 67 10.20 -23.52 2.20
CA ALA A 67 9.77 -22.77 1.02
C ALA A 67 10.46 -23.30 -0.26
N GLN A 68 11.77 -23.56 -0.18
CA GLN A 68 12.52 -24.17 -1.29
C GLN A 68 12.01 -25.56 -1.66
N ALA A 69 11.68 -26.39 -0.68
CA ALA A 69 11.11 -27.72 -0.93
C ALA A 69 9.73 -27.61 -1.59
N SER A 70 8.87 -26.71 -1.10
CA SER A 70 7.55 -26.44 -1.69
C SER A 70 7.66 -26.01 -3.17
N ALA A 71 8.66 -25.22 -3.53
CA ALA A 71 8.85 -24.78 -4.91
C ALA A 71 9.11 -25.90 -5.91
N ARG A 72 9.59 -27.06 -5.45
CA ARG A 72 9.86 -28.26 -6.28
C ARG A 72 8.60 -29.06 -6.61
N HIS A 73 7.49 -28.77 -5.94
CA HIS A 73 6.22 -29.44 -6.15
C HIS A 73 5.24 -28.51 -6.86
N ALA A 74 4.32 -29.08 -7.62
CA ALA A 74 3.23 -28.33 -8.21
C ALA A 74 2.39 -27.65 -7.11
N PHE A 75 1.93 -26.44 -7.39
CA PHE A 75 1.03 -25.73 -6.49
C PHE A 75 -0.31 -26.47 -6.38
N VAL A 76 -0.76 -26.63 -5.16
CA VAL A 76 -2.09 -27.17 -4.86
C VAL A 76 -2.92 -26.06 -4.24
N ALA A 77 -4.02 -25.71 -4.91
CA ALA A 77 -4.94 -24.69 -4.40
C ALA A 77 -5.55 -25.16 -3.07
N ARG A 78 -5.59 -24.27 -2.10
CA ARG A 78 -6.21 -24.56 -0.80
C ARG A 78 -7.73 -24.56 -0.90
N PRO A 79 -8.44 -25.44 -0.20
CA PRO A 79 -9.89 -25.39 -0.14
C PRO A 79 -10.34 -24.15 0.65
N VAL A 80 -11.48 -23.60 0.26
CA VAL A 80 -12.18 -22.60 1.08
C VAL A 80 -12.56 -23.25 2.41
N SER A 81 -12.33 -22.55 3.52
CA SER A 81 -12.71 -23.02 4.85
C SER A 81 -14.22 -23.33 4.90
N PRO A 82 -14.62 -24.52 5.35
CA PRO A 82 -16.03 -24.84 5.54
C PRO A 82 -16.68 -23.98 6.62
N HIS A 83 -15.88 -23.34 7.46
CA HIS A 83 -16.29 -22.46 8.55
C HIS A 83 -16.21 -20.97 8.18
N ALA A 84 -15.90 -20.64 6.92
CA ALA A 84 -15.88 -19.26 6.48
C ALA A 84 -17.26 -18.62 6.59
N SER A 85 -17.36 -17.54 7.38
CA SER A 85 -18.60 -16.79 7.60
C SER A 85 -19.17 -16.27 6.28
N PRO A 86 -20.46 -16.51 5.98
CA PRO A 86 -21.03 -16.15 4.69
C PRO A 86 -21.29 -14.67 4.53
N THR A 87 -21.54 -13.94 5.62
CA THR A 87 -21.90 -12.53 5.58
C THR A 87 -21.09 -11.68 6.58
N PHE A 88 -21.08 -10.38 6.35
CA PHE A 88 -20.50 -9.41 7.28
C PHE A 88 -21.25 -9.41 8.62
N ASP A 89 -22.58 -9.53 8.59
CA ASP A 89 -23.42 -9.53 9.80
C ASP A 89 -23.16 -10.75 10.68
N ASP A 90 -22.94 -11.93 10.11
CA ASP A 90 -22.57 -13.12 10.87
C ASP A 90 -21.27 -12.94 11.63
N GLN A 91 -20.36 -12.18 11.04
CA GLN A 91 -19.11 -11.86 11.70
C GLN A 91 -19.22 -10.77 12.76
N ALA A 92 -20.09 -9.77 12.57
CA ALA A 92 -20.34 -8.74 13.59
C ALA A 92 -20.86 -9.36 14.90
N ARG A 93 -21.47 -10.55 14.81
CA ARG A 93 -21.93 -11.36 15.97
C ARG A 93 -20.82 -12.16 16.63
N LEU A 94 -19.66 -12.30 15.95
CA LEU A 94 -18.54 -13.08 16.45
C LEU A 94 -17.78 -12.25 17.49
N THR A 95 -17.82 -12.66 18.73
CA THR A 95 -17.12 -12.01 19.84
C THR A 95 -15.87 -12.80 20.21
N TYR A 96 -14.92 -12.14 20.86
CA TYR A 96 -13.78 -12.85 21.43
C TYR A 96 -14.19 -13.54 22.73
N GLY A 97 -13.64 -14.74 22.96
CA GLY A 97 -13.85 -15.51 24.17
C GLY A 97 -13.04 -15.01 25.36
N PRO A 98 -13.11 -15.68 26.51
CA PRO A 98 -12.40 -15.26 27.74
C PRO A 98 -10.89 -15.14 27.57
N ALA A 99 -10.25 -16.01 26.77
CA ALA A 99 -8.81 -15.96 26.51
C ALA A 99 -8.41 -14.81 25.57
N GLN A 100 -9.32 -14.36 24.70
CA GLN A 100 -9.21 -13.25 23.75
C GLN A 100 -7.98 -13.27 22.83
N SER A 101 -6.78 -13.50 23.38
CA SER A 101 -5.50 -13.41 22.68
C SER A 101 -4.61 -14.60 22.99
N LEU A 102 -3.77 -14.96 22.03
CA LEU A 102 -2.59 -15.79 22.23
C LEU A 102 -1.49 -14.96 22.92
N PRO A 103 -0.39 -15.57 23.42
CA PRO A 103 0.78 -14.84 23.90
C PRO A 103 1.24 -13.77 22.90
N GLY A 104 1.70 -12.62 23.40
CA GLY A 104 2.12 -11.48 22.58
C GLY A 104 0.96 -10.61 22.10
N HIS A 105 -0.17 -10.61 22.81
CA HIS A 105 -1.36 -9.82 22.46
C HIS A 105 -1.93 -10.12 21.07
N VAL A 106 -1.70 -11.33 20.56
CA VAL A 106 -2.12 -11.75 19.22
C VAL A 106 -3.58 -12.18 19.25
N ARG A 107 -4.45 -11.48 18.54
CA ARG A 107 -5.84 -11.86 18.28
C ARG A 107 -6.00 -12.38 16.87
N LEU A 108 -6.82 -13.40 16.70
CA LEU A 108 -7.03 -14.04 15.40
C LEU A 108 -8.18 -13.38 14.64
N PHE A 109 -8.07 -13.33 13.32
CA PHE A 109 -9.18 -13.07 12.42
C PHE A 109 -9.81 -14.39 11.99
N PRO A 110 -11.13 -14.51 12.01
CA PRO A 110 -11.81 -15.70 11.48
C PRO A 110 -11.85 -15.68 9.96
N THR A 111 -11.96 -16.85 9.35
CA THR A 111 -12.17 -16.99 7.91
C THR A 111 -13.48 -16.35 7.47
N ARG A 112 -13.48 -15.75 6.26
CA ARG A 112 -14.62 -15.09 5.61
C ARG A 112 -14.68 -15.49 4.15
N ARG A 113 -15.86 -15.85 3.68
CA ARG A 113 -16.04 -16.36 2.31
C ARG A 113 -15.59 -15.39 1.23
N GLU A 114 -15.88 -14.11 1.39
CA GLU A 114 -15.62 -13.11 0.35
C GLU A 114 -14.20 -12.53 0.38
N THR A 115 -13.61 -12.40 1.56
CA THR A 115 -12.40 -11.59 1.73
C THR A 115 -11.18 -12.35 2.24
N ALA A 116 -11.38 -13.41 3.02
CA ALA A 116 -10.32 -14.23 3.59
C ALA A 116 -10.80 -15.70 3.75
N PRO A 117 -11.04 -16.42 2.63
CA PRO A 117 -11.71 -17.71 2.67
C PRO A 117 -10.83 -18.87 3.14
N PHE A 118 -9.51 -18.67 3.23
CA PHE A 118 -8.56 -19.74 3.50
C PHE A 118 -8.03 -19.68 4.93
N ALA A 119 -8.06 -20.81 5.60
CA ALA A 119 -7.46 -20.95 6.92
C ALA A 119 -5.92 -20.87 6.84
N VAL A 120 -5.29 -20.26 7.86
CA VAL A 120 -3.83 -20.17 7.98
C VAL A 120 -3.32 -20.88 9.23
N GLY A 121 -2.11 -21.43 9.14
CA GLY A 121 -1.41 -21.97 10.30
C GLY A 121 -0.88 -20.85 11.19
N ILE A 122 -1.06 -20.96 12.51
CA ILE A 122 -0.54 -20.03 13.49
C ILE A 122 0.37 -20.78 14.46
N ASN A 123 1.58 -20.26 14.65
CA ASN A 123 2.55 -20.79 15.60
C ASN A 123 3.05 -19.66 16.48
N VAL A 124 3.14 -19.91 17.77
CA VAL A 124 3.78 -19.01 18.74
C VAL A 124 5.21 -19.49 18.98
N VAL A 125 6.16 -18.57 18.85
CA VAL A 125 7.59 -18.88 19.02
C VAL A 125 8.09 -18.30 20.33
N ALA A 126 8.90 -19.09 21.04
CA ALA A 126 9.64 -18.66 22.21
C ALA A 126 10.95 -19.46 22.30
N GLN A 127 12.07 -18.78 22.52
CA GLN A 127 13.39 -19.39 22.70
C GLN A 127 13.75 -20.39 21.57
N GLY A 128 13.49 -20.04 20.31
CA GLY A 128 13.78 -20.86 19.13
C GLY A 128 12.91 -22.11 18.99
N LYS A 129 11.79 -22.18 19.71
CA LYS A 129 10.81 -23.27 19.61
C LYS A 129 9.44 -22.71 19.24
N ALA A 130 8.77 -23.35 18.29
CA ALA A 130 7.41 -23.04 17.86
C ALA A 130 6.41 -24.02 18.46
N ARG A 131 5.27 -23.51 18.88
CA ARG A 131 4.09 -24.30 19.28
C ARG A 131 2.93 -23.93 18.38
N THR A 132 2.43 -24.91 17.64
CA THR A 132 1.31 -24.72 16.69
C THR A 132 -0.01 -24.56 17.43
N LEU A 133 -0.84 -23.62 17.01
CA LEU A 133 -2.23 -23.51 17.44
C LEU A 133 -3.00 -24.78 16.98
N ILE A 134 -3.49 -25.56 17.92
CA ILE A 134 -4.22 -26.82 17.66
C ILE A 134 -5.68 -26.75 18.10
N ASP A 135 -6.04 -25.78 18.94
CA ASP A 135 -7.39 -25.56 19.44
C ASP A 135 -7.66 -24.06 19.59
N ILE A 136 -8.84 -23.62 19.18
CA ILE A 136 -9.29 -22.22 19.27
C ILE A 136 -10.24 -21.99 20.45
N LYS A 137 -10.44 -22.99 21.30
CA LYS A 137 -11.36 -22.93 22.43
C LYS A 137 -11.02 -21.73 23.34
N GLY A 138 -12.02 -20.90 23.60
CA GLY A 138 -11.89 -19.71 24.44
C GLY A 138 -11.28 -18.47 23.75
N LEU A 139 -10.73 -18.61 22.54
CA LEU A 139 -10.24 -17.46 21.75
C LEU A 139 -11.38 -16.68 21.09
N PHE A 140 -12.43 -17.39 20.68
CA PHE A 140 -13.67 -16.80 20.17
C PHE A 140 -14.84 -17.12 21.10
N GLY A 141 -15.83 -16.25 21.14
CA GLY A 141 -17.09 -16.46 21.83
C GLY A 141 -18.06 -17.27 20.97
N GLY A 142 -19.04 -17.92 21.64
CA GLY A 142 -20.05 -18.72 20.96
C GLY A 142 -19.62 -20.17 20.68
N SER A 143 -20.52 -20.92 20.04
CA SER A 143 -20.32 -22.33 19.69
C SER A 143 -20.06 -22.59 18.21
N THR A 144 -20.01 -21.53 17.39
CA THR A 144 -19.79 -21.66 15.95
C THR A 144 -18.32 -22.03 15.69
N PRO A 145 -18.05 -23.11 14.95
CA PRO A 145 -16.70 -23.44 14.53
C PRO A 145 -16.12 -22.31 13.68
N VAL A 146 -14.88 -21.91 13.93
CA VAL A 146 -14.14 -20.91 13.14
C VAL A 146 -12.72 -21.41 12.92
N GLU A 147 -12.09 -20.92 11.86
CA GLU A 147 -10.68 -21.16 11.57
C GLU A 147 -9.97 -19.80 11.40
N PRO A 148 -8.70 -19.67 11.81
CA PRO A 148 -7.99 -18.40 11.64
C PRO A 148 -7.67 -18.16 10.16
N ALA A 149 -7.97 -16.94 9.68
CA ALA A 149 -7.58 -16.45 8.35
C ALA A 149 -6.37 -15.52 8.40
N GLY A 150 -5.98 -15.11 9.60
CA GLY A 150 -4.93 -14.15 9.86
C GLY A 150 -4.94 -13.73 11.32
N PHE A 151 -4.22 -12.68 11.62
CA PHE A 151 -4.11 -12.19 13.00
C PHE A 151 -3.85 -10.69 13.04
N ARG A 152 -4.03 -10.12 14.23
CA ARG A 152 -3.66 -8.76 14.59
C ARG A 152 -2.92 -8.75 15.93
N VAL A 153 -2.03 -7.78 16.09
CA VAL A 153 -1.33 -7.54 17.34
C VAL A 153 -1.96 -6.33 18.01
N MET A 154 -2.44 -6.54 19.23
CA MET A 154 -3.08 -5.49 20.03
C MET A 154 -2.04 -4.64 20.74
N TYR A 155 -2.38 -3.38 21.05
CA TYR A 155 -1.63 -2.63 22.05
C TYR A 155 -1.66 -3.36 23.41
N GLY A 156 -0.65 -3.12 24.24
CA GLY A 156 -0.51 -3.81 25.52
C GLY A 156 -1.70 -3.68 26.48
N ASP A 157 -2.50 -2.60 26.35
CA ASP A 157 -3.75 -2.39 27.06
C ASP A 157 -4.99 -2.97 26.33
N ASN A 158 -4.80 -3.57 25.17
CA ASN A 158 -5.84 -4.17 24.31
C ASN A 158 -6.95 -3.22 23.85
N HIS A 159 -6.74 -1.90 23.86
CA HIS A 159 -7.75 -0.94 23.38
C HIS A 159 -7.94 -1.01 21.86
N ALA A 160 -6.85 -1.20 21.09
CA ALA A 160 -6.83 -1.29 19.63
C ALA A 160 -5.75 -2.24 19.15
N ASP A 161 -5.70 -2.52 17.85
CA ASP A 161 -4.62 -3.23 17.19
C ASP A 161 -3.75 -2.24 16.39
N TRP A 162 -2.46 -2.51 16.33
CA TRP A 162 -1.51 -1.67 15.61
C TRP A 162 -0.86 -2.37 14.42
N LEU A 163 -1.00 -3.68 14.31
CA LEU A 163 -0.46 -4.50 13.21
C LEU A 163 -1.46 -5.57 12.84
N ALA A 164 -1.69 -5.80 11.55
CA ALA A 164 -2.62 -6.79 11.05
C ALA A 164 -2.07 -7.51 9.81
N PHE A 165 -2.29 -8.83 9.76
CA PHE A 165 -2.06 -9.70 8.62
C PHE A 165 -3.36 -10.43 8.28
N LEU A 166 -3.92 -10.22 7.08
CA LEU A 166 -5.18 -10.85 6.68
C LEU A 166 -5.29 -10.95 5.17
N GLY A 167 -5.70 -12.11 4.68
CA GLY A 167 -5.98 -12.37 3.28
C GLY A 167 -4.74 -12.33 2.38
N ALA A 168 -4.66 -13.18 1.39
CA ALA A 168 -3.50 -13.33 0.51
C ALA A 168 -2.18 -13.10 1.26
N SER A 169 -1.38 -12.11 0.86
CA SER A 169 -0.14 -11.73 1.57
C SER A 169 -0.16 -10.28 2.07
N TYR A 170 -1.35 -9.76 2.40
CA TYR A 170 -1.51 -8.39 2.86
C TYR A 170 -1.18 -8.23 4.33
N PHE A 171 -0.56 -7.08 4.64
CA PHE A 171 -0.33 -6.63 6.01
C PHE A 171 -0.31 -5.11 6.07
N ARG A 172 -0.62 -4.55 7.25
CA ARG A 172 -0.65 -3.11 7.49
C ARG A 172 -0.46 -2.77 8.95
N THR A 173 -0.09 -1.53 9.21
CA THR A 173 0.01 -0.99 10.56
C THR A 173 -0.84 0.27 10.70
N ALA A 174 -1.23 0.59 11.93
CA ALA A 174 -2.00 1.78 12.23
C ALA A 174 -1.14 3.06 12.34
N GLY A 175 0.19 2.96 12.14
CA GLY A 175 1.08 4.10 12.31
C GLY A 175 1.08 4.63 13.75
N GLU A 176 1.46 5.90 13.91
CA GLU A 176 1.47 6.58 15.22
C GLU A 176 0.14 7.25 15.59
N ARG A 177 -0.82 7.30 14.67
CA ARG A 177 -2.13 7.97 14.86
C ARG A 177 -3.30 7.01 14.99
N ASP A 178 -3.04 5.72 15.21
CA ASP A 178 -4.04 4.66 15.35
C ASP A 178 -5.04 4.59 14.19
N GLN A 179 -4.58 4.91 12.97
CA GLN A 179 -5.38 4.83 11.76
C GLN A 179 -4.73 3.94 10.72
N TYR A 180 -5.54 3.05 10.15
CA TYR A 180 -5.15 2.27 8.99
C TYR A 180 -5.49 3.03 7.70
N GLY A 181 -4.61 2.95 6.72
CA GLY A 181 -4.82 3.42 5.36
C GLY A 181 -4.40 2.35 4.37
N LEU A 182 -3.38 2.65 3.59
CA LEU A 182 -2.78 1.74 2.61
C LEU A 182 -2.27 0.43 3.24
N SER A 183 -2.03 -0.56 2.39
CA SER A 183 -1.51 -1.87 2.78
C SER A 183 -0.22 -2.21 2.04
N ALA A 184 0.64 -3.05 2.65
CA ALA A 184 1.73 -3.73 1.97
C ALA A 184 1.32 -5.17 1.60
N ARG A 185 2.03 -5.75 0.63
CA ARG A 185 1.89 -7.16 0.23
C ARG A 185 3.25 -7.85 0.24
N GLY A 186 3.24 -9.18 0.37
CA GLY A 186 4.47 -9.95 0.22
C GLY A 186 5.10 -9.77 -1.17
N VAL A 187 4.35 -10.02 -2.22
CA VAL A 187 4.81 -9.94 -3.60
C VAL A 187 3.64 -9.62 -4.55
N ALA A 188 3.94 -8.96 -5.67
CA ALA A 188 3.00 -8.76 -6.77
C ALA A 188 3.44 -9.60 -7.98
N VAL A 189 2.53 -10.39 -8.55
CA VAL A 189 2.80 -11.25 -9.70
C VAL A 189 1.85 -10.88 -10.83
N ASP A 190 2.42 -10.40 -11.93
CA ASP A 190 1.72 -9.98 -13.14
C ASP A 190 0.64 -8.91 -12.92
N THR A 191 0.77 -8.13 -11.83
CA THR A 191 -0.14 -7.01 -11.51
C THR A 191 -0.14 -5.97 -12.61
N GLY A 192 -1.34 -5.59 -13.08
CA GLY A 192 -1.52 -4.58 -14.13
C GLY A 192 -1.07 -5.01 -15.52
N LEU A 193 -0.82 -6.28 -15.78
CA LEU A 193 -0.60 -6.82 -17.13
C LEU A 193 -1.95 -7.02 -17.84
N VAL A 194 -2.10 -6.43 -19.03
CA VAL A 194 -3.28 -6.58 -19.89
C VAL A 194 -2.81 -6.91 -21.33
N PRO A 195 -3.24 -8.02 -21.94
CA PRO A 195 -3.98 -9.12 -21.35
C PRO A 195 -3.11 -9.95 -20.38
N GLY A 196 -3.69 -10.40 -19.29
CA GLY A 196 -3.03 -11.24 -18.31
C GLY A 196 -3.92 -11.48 -17.09
N THR A 197 -3.51 -12.42 -16.26
CA THR A 197 -4.19 -12.70 -14.99
C THR A 197 -3.21 -12.42 -13.87
N GLU A 198 -3.56 -11.47 -13.00
CA GLU A 198 -2.82 -11.22 -11.78
C GLU A 198 -2.90 -12.43 -10.84
N GLU A 199 -1.79 -12.77 -10.22
CA GLU A 199 -1.69 -13.81 -9.22
C GLU A 199 -1.52 -13.19 -7.83
N PHE A 200 -2.21 -13.75 -6.85
CA PHE A 200 -2.17 -13.34 -5.45
C PHE A 200 -1.57 -14.47 -4.59
N PRO A 201 -0.22 -14.57 -4.48
CA PRO A 201 0.39 -15.51 -3.55
C PRO A 201 -0.03 -15.19 -2.11
N GLU A 202 -0.19 -16.24 -1.28
CA GLU A 202 -0.80 -16.13 0.03
C GLU A 202 0.18 -16.50 1.13
N PHE A 203 0.13 -15.79 2.25
CA PHE A 203 0.73 -16.28 3.48
C PHE A 203 -0.13 -17.42 4.04
N THR A 204 0.44 -18.60 4.10
CA THR A 204 -0.29 -19.83 4.48
C THR A 204 -0.04 -20.26 5.91
N GLU A 205 1.08 -19.82 6.50
CA GLU A 205 1.45 -20.16 7.86
C GLU A 205 2.34 -19.08 8.46
N PHE A 206 2.14 -18.78 9.74
CA PHE A 206 2.87 -17.75 10.48
C PHE A 206 3.53 -18.32 11.74
N TRP A 207 4.68 -17.75 12.09
CA TRP A 207 5.42 -17.97 13.35
C TRP A 207 5.63 -16.60 13.99
N ILE A 208 5.05 -16.40 15.17
CA ILE A 208 4.97 -15.10 15.84
C ILE A 208 5.75 -15.19 17.15
N GLU A 209 6.74 -14.34 17.31
CA GLU A 209 7.57 -14.21 18.50
C GLU A 209 7.41 -12.81 19.09
N ASP A 210 6.82 -12.72 20.27
CA ASP A 210 6.73 -11.48 21.03
C ASP A 210 8.03 -11.25 21.80
N LEU A 211 8.67 -10.12 21.56
CA LEU A 211 9.87 -9.68 22.25
C LEU A 211 9.56 -8.66 23.37
N GLY A 212 8.26 -8.38 23.59
CA GLY A 212 7.80 -7.46 24.63
C GLY A 212 7.87 -5.99 24.21
N GLY A 213 7.91 -5.13 25.19
CA GLY A 213 7.92 -3.67 25.05
C GLY A 213 6.71 -3.02 25.71
N GLU A 214 6.88 -1.78 26.14
CA GLU A 214 5.79 -0.94 26.66
C GLU A 214 4.83 -0.56 25.51
N PRO A 215 3.57 -0.21 25.80
CA PRO A 215 2.64 0.31 24.80
C PRO A 215 3.26 1.44 23.99
N GLY A 216 3.19 1.36 22.65
CA GLY A 216 3.86 2.29 21.74
C GLY A 216 5.34 2.00 21.48
N ARG A 217 5.90 0.97 22.11
CA ARG A 217 7.28 0.48 21.88
C ARG A 217 7.35 -1.05 21.81
N GLN A 218 6.26 -1.67 21.41
CA GLN A 218 6.19 -3.12 21.27
C GLN A 218 7.07 -3.61 20.13
N HIS A 219 7.64 -4.80 20.30
CA HIS A 219 8.52 -5.44 19.34
C HIS A 219 8.06 -6.88 19.09
N VAL A 220 7.79 -7.22 17.84
CA VAL A 220 7.36 -8.56 17.44
C VAL A 220 8.11 -9.00 16.19
N ILE A 221 8.55 -10.25 16.18
CA ILE A 221 9.10 -10.89 14.97
C ILE A 221 8.05 -11.84 14.41
N ILE A 222 7.73 -11.67 13.12
CA ILE A 222 6.79 -12.51 12.41
C ILE A 222 7.52 -13.18 11.27
N HIS A 223 7.44 -14.52 11.21
CA HIS A 223 7.85 -15.24 10.02
C HIS A 223 6.62 -15.76 9.30
N ALA A 224 6.68 -15.82 7.97
CA ALA A 224 5.57 -16.29 7.16
C ALA A 224 6.05 -17.17 6.00
N LEU A 225 5.29 -18.21 5.71
CA LEU A 225 5.43 -19.02 4.51
C LEU A 225 4.50 -18.49 3.43
N LEU A 226 5.05 -18.09 2.29
CA LEU A 226 4.30 -17.64 1.12
C LEU A 226 4.15 -18.79 0.12
N GLU A 227 2.95 -18.98 -0.40
CA GLU A 227 2.63 -19.99 -1.41
C GLU A 227 1.80 -19.39 -2.55
N GLY A 228 2.14 -19.73 -3.79
CA GLY A 228 1.39 -19.34 -4.98
C GLY A 228 1.73 -20.23 -6.19
N PRO A 229 0.93 -20.16 -7.26
CA PRO A 229 1.15 -20.95 -8.48
C PRO A 229 2.50 -20.71 -9.14
N SER A 230 3.04 -19.47 -9.05
CA SER A 230 4.28 -19.08 -9.73
C SER A 230 5.52 -19.12 -8.84
N LEU A 231 5.35 -19.06 -7.52
CA LEU A 231 6.46 -19.00 -6.57
C LEU A 231 6.05 -19.41 -5.15
N THR A 232 7.07 -19.67 -4.34
CA THR A 232 6.97 -19.76 -2.89
C THR A 232 7.94 -18.76 -2.24
N GLY A 233 7.79 -18.52 -0.93
CA GLY A 233 8.71 -17.66 -0.23
C GLY A 233 8.71 -17.85 1.28
N ALA A 234 9.84 -17.51 1.88
CA ALA A 234 9.99 -17.32 3.31
C ALA A 234 10.16 -15.83 3.60
N TYR A 235 9.41 -15.32 4.57
CA TYR A 235 9.45 -13.94 5.02
C TYR A 235 9.77 -13.87 6.50
N ALA A 236 10.56 -12.86 6.89
CA ALA A 236 10.76 -12.46 8.27
C ALA A 236 10.53 -10.96 8.39
N PHE A 237 9.68 -10.56 9.32
CA PHE A 237 9.32 -9.17 9.62
C PHE A 237 9.76 -8.88 11.05
N ASP A 238 10.85 -8.16 11.23
CA ASP A 238 11.26 -7.60 12.53
C ASP A 238 10.54 -6.27 12.69
N THR A 239 9.46 -6.26 13.45
CA THR A 239 8.49 -5.15 13.50
C THR A 239 8.51 -4.46 14.85
N ARG A 240 8.75 -3.16 14.85
CA ARG A 240 8.89 -2.32 16.04
C ARG A 240 8.04 -1.07 15.96
N GLN A 241 7.31 -0.79 17.02
CA GLN A 241 6.76 0.53 17.25
C GLN A 241 7.86 1.49 17.66
N VAL A 242 7.89 2.65 17.06
CA VAL A 242 8.79 3.76 17.37
C VAL A 242 7.98 5.05 17.54
N GLU A 243 8.58 6.09 18.07
CA GLU A 243 7.88 7.38 18.28
C GLU A 243 7.26 7.94 16.99
N ALA A 244 7.90 7.72 15.85
CA ALA A 244 7.45 8.23 14.55
C ALA A 244 6.61 7.21 13.76
N GLY A 245 6.05 6.18 14.39
CA GLY A 245 5.21 5.19 13.73
C GLY A 245 5.66 3.75 13.93
N VAL A 246 5.75 2.98 12.85
CA VAL A 246 6.17 1.58 12.88
C VAL A 246 7.27 1.33 11.85
N VAL A 247 8.32 0.64 12.27
CA VAL A 247 9.42 0.20 11.39
C VAL A 247 9.41 -1.31 11.29
N GLN A 248 9.53 -1.82 10.06
CA GLN A 248 9.64 -3.26 9.79
C GLN A 248 10.90 -3.53 8.96
N ASP A 249 11.87 -4.25 9.54
CA ASP A 249 12.99 -4.80 8.78
C ASP A 249 12.58 -6.15 8.21
N ILE A 250 12.50 -6.24 6.89
CA ILE A 250 11.97 -7.40 6.19
C ILE A 250 13.08 -8.14 5.47
N LYS A 251 13.12 -9.46 5.67
CA LYS A 251 14.00 -10.38 4.96
C LYS A 251 13.17 -11.39 4.20
N VAL A 252 13.53 -11.62 2.93
CA VAL A 252 12.76 -12.46 2.01
C VAL A 252 13.66 -13.43 1.27
N SER A 253 13.21 -14.67 1.12
CA SER A 253 13.77 -15.64 0.18
C SER A 253 12.65 -16.19 -0.70
N LEU A 254 12.62 -15.81 -1.99
CA LEU A 254 11.66 -16.30 -2.98
C LEU A 254 12.25 -17.45 -3.79
N PHE A 255 11.41 -18.41 -4.15
CA PHE A 255 11.75 -19.55 -5.01
C PHE A 255 10.71 -19.65 -6.13
N LEU A 256 11.13 -19.46 -7.38
CA LEU A 256 10.27 -19.36 -8.54
C LEU A 256 9.97 -20.76 -9.11
N ARG A 257 8.69 -21.09 -9.23
CA ARG A 257 8.22 -22.35 -9.87
C ARG A 257 8.21 -22.24 -11.39
N LYS A 258 7.96 -21.04 -11.90
CA LYS A 258 7.90 -20.76 -13.35
C LYS A 258 8.40 -19.35 -13.66
N ASP A 259 8.56 -19.05 -14.93
CA ASP A 259 8.86 -17.69 -15.39
C ASP A 259 7.72 -16.75 -15.01
N ILE A 260 8.07 -15.56 -14.51
CA ILE A 260 7.13 -14.49 -14.16
C ILE A 260 7.43 -13.28 -15.03
N LYS A 261 6.43 -12.78 -15.73
CA LYS A 261 6.60 -11.62 -16.64
C LYS A 261 6.82 -10.33 -15.88
N ARG A 262 6.07 -10.14 -14.79
CA ARG A 262 6.15 -8.94 -13.94
C ARG A 262 6.20 -9.36 -12.47
N LEU A 263 7.41 -9.47 -11.94
CA LEU A 263 7.63 -9.74 -10.52
C LEU A 263 7.82 -8.42 -9.77
N GLY A 264 6.78 -7.99 -9.06
CA GLY A 264 6.79 -6.78 -8.25
C GLY A 264 7.28 -7.06 -6.84
N LEU A 265 8.31 -6.34 -6.40
CA LEU A 265 8.96 -6.48 -5.10
C LEU A 265 8.54 -5.33 -4.18
N ALA A 266 8.41 -5.62 -2.88
CA ALA A 266 7.93 -4.70 -1.86
C ALA A 266 6.67 -3.92 -2.30
N PRO A 267 5.60 -4.61 -2.74
CA PRO A 267 4.42 -3.94 -3.24
C PRO A 267 3.60 -3.33 -2.10
N MET A 268 2.98 -2.20 -2.41
CA MET A 268 2.01 -1.52 -1.58
C MET A 268 0.75 -1.22 -2.39
N THR A 269 -0.40 -1.19 -1.75
CA THR A 269 -1.69 -0.86 -2.36
C THR A 269 -2.36 0.26 -1.58
N SER A 270 -3.04 1.14 -2.30
CA SER A 270 -3.71 2.30 -1.74
C SER A 270 -4.99 2.60 -2.51
N MET A 271 -5.84 3.42 -1.91
CA MET A 271 -7.05 3.93 -2.52
C MET A 271 -6.89 5.41 -2.86
N PHE A 272 -7.32 5.79 -4.05
CA PHE A 272 -7.45 7.18 -4.48
C PHE A 272 -8.74 7.36 -5.28
N CYS A 273 -9.71 8.06 -4.70
CA CYS A 273 -10.95 8.41 -5.40
C CYS A 273 -10.85 9.77 -6.07
N PHE A 274 -10.54 10.81 -5.32
CA PHE A 274 -10.40 12.20 -5.79
C PHE A 274 -9.67 13.06 -4.74
N ASP A 275 -9.14 14.17 -5.23
CA ASP A 275 -8.58 15.30 -4.48
C ASP A 275 -9.39 16.58 -4.75
N GLU A 276 -9.00 17.72 -4.16
CA GLU A 276 -9.67 19.02 -4.39
C GLU A 276 -9.68 19.44 -5.87
N GLY A 277 -8.65 19.03 -6.63
CA GLY A 277 -8.53 19.33 -8.06
C GLY A 277 -9.54 18.58 -8.94
N THR A 278 -10.13 17.48 -8.42
CA THR A 278 -11.01 16.57 -9.16
C THR A 278 -12.36 16.31 -8.46
N SER A 279 -12.58 16.89 -7.28
CA SER A 279 -13.79 16.67 -6.44
C SER A 279 -15.07 17.13 -7.11
N ILE A 280 -15.03 18.16 -7.96
CA ILE A 280 -16.20 18.73 -8.63
C ILE A 280 -16.98 17.71 -9.47
N ASP A 281 -16.31 16.66 -9.94
CA ASP A 281 -16.92 15.62 -10.77
C ASP A 281 -17.57 14.50 -9.95
N ARG A 282 -17.51 14.55 -8.60
CA ARG A 282 -17.86 13.42 -7.74
C ARG A 282 -19.16 13.55 -6.97
N HIS A 283 -19.69 14.75 -6.82
CA HIS A 283 -20.89 15.00 -6.03
C HIS A 283 -20.80 14.49 -4.57
N ASP A 284 -19.59 14.46 -4.02
CA ASP A 284 -19.33 14.15 -2.61
C ASP A 284 -19.25 15.47 -1.82
N TRP A 285 -19.65 15.44 -0.57
CA TRP A 285 -19.54 16.61 0.32
C TRP A 285 -18.11 16.81 0.84
N ARG A 286 -17.31 15.75 0.84
CA ARG A 286 -15.90 15.80 1.24
C ARG A 286 -15.07 16.38 0.09
N PRO A 287 -14.09 17.27 0.38
CA PRO A 287 -13.19 17.79 -0.65
C PRO A 287 -12.26 16.73 -1.24
N GLU A 288 -11.80 15.78 -0.39
CA GLU A 288 -10.85 14.72 -0.76
C GLU A 288 -11.24 13.36 -0.16
N VAL A 289 -10.95 12.30 -0.91
CA VAL A 289 -11.11 10.91 -0.45
C VAL A 289 -9.99 10.06 -1.02
N HIS A 290 -8.96 9.79 -0.21
CA HIS A 290 -7.83 8.95 -0.57
C HIS A 290 -6.99 8.51 0.64
N ASP A 291 -6.27 7.40 0.49
CA ASP A 291 -5.33 6.87 1.49
C ASP A 291 -3.90 7.36 1.29
N SER A 292 -3.61 7.88 0.10
CA SER A 292 -2.31 8.45 -0.25
C SER A 292 -2.47 9.53 -1.30
N ASP A 293 -1.75 10.65 -1.14
CA ASP A 293 -1.71 11.74 -2.13
C ASP A 293 -0.89 11.37 -3.36
N GLY A 294 0.19 10.63 -3.17
CA GLY A 294 1.15 10.42 -4.25
C GLY A 294 2.23 9.39 -3.99
N LEU A 295 2.91 9.06 -5.07
CA LEU A 295 4.12 8.24 -5.07
C LEU A 295 5.34 9.16 -4.99
N ALA A 296 6.15 8.97 -3.95
CA ALA A 296 7.48 9.59 -3.83
C ALA A 296 8.56 8.58 -4.20
N ILE A 297 9.59 9.04 -4.93
CA ILE A 297 10.76 8.21 -5.29
C ILE A 297 12.02 9.01 -4.98
N LEU A 298 12.96 8.40 -4.29
CA LEU A 298 14.28 8.96 -4.02
C LEU A 298 15.33 8.17 -4.82
N MET A 299 15.93 8.85 -5.79
CA MET A 299 16.99 8.28 -6.61
C MET A 299 18.35 8.34 -5.89
N ALA A 300 19.28 7.47 -6.26
CA ALA A 300 20.66 7.52 -5.75
C ALA A 300 21.37 8.84 -6.08
N SER A 301 21.00 9.50 -7.19
CA SER A 301 21.47 10.83 -7.57
C SER A 301 21.07 11.94 -6.57
N GLY A 302 20.11 11.67 -5.68
CA GLY A 302 19.50 12.65 -4.79
C GLY A 302 18.27 13.33 -5.39
N GLU A 303 17.91 13.03 -6.64
CA GLU A 303 16.66 13.51 -7.22
C GLU A 303 15.47 12.93 -6.45
N ARG A 304 14.53 13.79 -6.08
CA ARG A 304 13.24 13.42 -5.50
C ARG A 304 12.17 13.60 -6.56
N ILE A 305 11.44 12.53 -6.84
CA ILE A 305 10.29 12.55 -7.74
C ILE A 305 9.02 12.47 -6.91
N TRP A 306 8.06 13.32 -7.25
CA TRP A 306 6.70 13.29 -6.74
C TRP A 306 5.73 13.04 -7.89
N ARG A 307 4.96 11.97 -7.78
CA ARG A 307 3.90 11.64 -8.71
C ARG A 307 2.58 11.66 -7.96
N PRO A 308 1.78 12.74 -8.04
CA PRO A 308 0.44 12.75 -7.51
C PRO A 308 -0.37 11.56 -8.03
N LEU A 309 -1.17 10.95 -7.16
CA LEU A 309 -2.08 9.89 -7.57
C LEU A 309 -3.24 10.47 -8.37
N GLU A 310 -3.86 9.61 -9.15
CA GLU A 310 -5.01 9.93 -9.97
C GLU A 310 -5.95 8.73 -10.02
N ASN A 311 -7.23 9.00 -10.18
CA ASN A 311 -8.25 8.00 -10.52
C ASN A 311 -8.44 8.02 -12.05
N PRO A 312 -7.72 7.17 -12.79
CA PRO A 312 -7.71 7.24 -14.24
C PRO A 312 -9.02 6.72 -14.85
N SER A 313 -9.36 7.16 -16.06
CA SER A 313 -10.52 6.63 -16.80
C SER A 313 -10.33 5.18 -17.27
N GLU A 314 -9.07 4.74 -17.44
CA GLU A 314 -8.70 3.40 -17.87
C GLU A 314 -7.53 2.86 -17.03
N PRO A 315 -7.43 1.53 -16.85
CA PRO A 315 -6.28 0.94 -16.17
C PRO A 315 -4.96 1.29 -16.86
N ARG A 316 -3.99 1.77 -16.09
CA ARG A 316 -2.67 2.13 -16.61
C ARG A 316 -1.54 1.76 -15.66
N THR A 317 -0.35 1.57 -16.21
CA THR A 317 0.90 1.42 -15.45
C THR A 317 1.90 2.47 -15.93
N ASN A 318 2.34 3.34 -15.02
CA ASN A 318 3.49 4.20 -15.24
C ASN A 318 4.74 3.54 -14.65
N THR A 319 5.90 3.74 -15.26
CA THR A 319 7.17 3.21 -14.77
C THR A 319 8.19 4.34 -14.68
N PHE A 320 8.88 4.39 -13.54
CA PHE A 320 9.91 5.39 -13.25
C PHE A 320 11.25 4.68 -13.17
N ARG A 321 12.05 4.82 -14.20
CA ARG A 321 13.35 4.16 -14.36
C ARG A 321 14.33 4.62 -13.29
N ALA A 322 15.06 3.68 -12.69
CA ALA A 322 16.14 3.96 -11.75
C ALA A 322 17.27 2.98 -11.96
N ASP A 323 18.48 3.49 -12.25
CA ASP A 323 19.69 2.67 -12.32
C ASP A 323 20.13 2.24 -10.92
N SER A 324 19.83 3.07 -9.92
CA SER A 324 20.00 2.79 -8.50
C SER A 324 18.91 3.51 -7.71
N LEU A 325 18.12 2.73 -7.01
CA LEU A 325 17.01 3.21 -6.17
C LEU A 325 17.48 3.38 -4.72
N LYS A 326 17.23 4.53 -4.12
CA LYS A 326 17.40 4.72 -2.68
C LYS A 326 16.16 4.30 -1.89
N ALA A 327 14.99 4.79 -2.34
CA ALA A 327 13.74 4.52 -1.66
C ALA A 327 12.54 4.93 -2.52
N PHE A 328 11.35 4.42 -2.18
CA PHE A 328 10.08 4.85 -2.76
C PHE A 328 8.93 4.60 -1.80
N GLY A 329 7.80 5.25 -2.00
CA GLY A 329 6.65 5.03 -1.14
C GLY A 329 5.39 5.74 -1.58
N LEU A 330 4.25 5.25 -1.13
CA LEU A 330 2.97 5.93 -1.23
C LEU A 330 2.79 6.76 0.05
N LEU A 331 2.68 8.07 -0.14
CA LEU A 331 2.66 9.03 0.97
C LEU A 331 1.31 9.72 1.08
N GLN A 332 0.83 9.86 2.31
CA GLN A 332 -0.27 10.72 2.71
C GLN A 332 0.36 11.98 3.33
N ARG A 333 0.66 12.97 2.49
CA ARG A 333 1.34 14.22 2.89
C ARG A 333 0.39 15.26 3.44
N ASP A 334 -0.85 15.27 2.92
CA ASP A 334 -1.92 16.10 3.43
C ASP A 334 -2.53 15.47 4.67
N GLN A 335 -2.42 16.15 5.79
CA GLN A 335 -2.91 15.69 7.09
C GLN A 335 -3.73 16.79 7.77
N VAL A 336 -4.36 17.62 6.96
CA VAL A 336 -5.21 18.71 7.42
C VAL A 336 -6.67 18.24 7.39
N PHE A 337 -7.31 18.14 8.56
CA PHE A 337 -8.69 17.71 8.66
C PHE A 337 -9.65 18.49 7.74
N ASP A 338 -9.44 19.81 7.62
CA ASP A 338 -10.31 20.69 6.82
C ASP A 338 -10.32 20.33 5.33
N HIS A 339 -9.30 19.63 4.83
CA HIS A 339 -9.24 19.18 3.45
C HIS A 339 -10.05 17.90 3.20
N TYR A 340 -10.33 17.12 4.25
CA TYR A 340 -11.12 15.87 4.14
C TYR A 340 -12.53 16.01 4.70
N GLN A 341 -12.68 16.73 5.82
CA GLN A 341 -13.95 16.89 6.56
C GLN A 341 -14.57 15.55 7.03
N ASP A 342 -13.79 14.45 7.06
CA ASP A 342 -14.27 13.11 7.38
C ASP A 342 -13.87 12.70 8.81
N ASP A 343 -14.84 12.70 9.71
CA ASP A 343 -14.70 12.34 11.12
C ASP A 343 -15.05 10.86 11.44
N LEU A 344 -15.24 10.05 10.40
CA LEU A 344 -15.50 8.62 10.51
C LEU A 344 -14.31 7.78 10.01
N ASN A 345 -13.75 8.13 8.85
CA ASN A 345 -12.66 7.37 8.22
C ASN A 345 -11.29 7.99 8.47
N PHE A 346 -11.22 9.26 8.94
CA PHE A 346 -10.03 9.97 9.36
C PHE A 346 -8.88 9.87 8.34
N TYR A 347 -9.14 10.20 7.08
CA TYR A 347 -8.14 10.18 6.01
C TYR A 347 -6.92 11.05 6.33
N ASP A 348 -7.12 12.16 7.05
CA ASP A 348 -6.08 13.07 7.55
C ASP A 348 -5.07 12.42 8.50
N ARG A 349 -5.38 11.24 9.05
CA ARG A 349 -4.55 10.53 10.04
C ARG A 349 -3.89 9.27 9.50
N ARG A 350 -4.18 8.89 8.26
CA ARG A 350 -3.68 7.65 7.67
C ARG A 350 -2.17 7.73 7.43
N PRO A 351 -1.41 6.64 7.69
CA PRO A 351 0.03 6.65 7.55
C PRO A 351 0.47 6.58 6.09
N SER A 352 1.61 7.17 5.80
CA SER A 352 2.42 6.89 4.62
C SER A 352 3.16 5.57 4.77
N LEU A 353 3.54 4.94 3.65
CA LEU A 353 4.42 3.77 3.64
C LEU A 353 5.64 4.06 2.77
N TRP A 354 6.82 3.90 3.37
CA TRP A 354 8.12 4.13 2.73
C TRP A 354 8.95 2.85 2.70
N VAL A 355 9.50 2.53 1.53
CA VAL A 355 10.34 1.35 1.26
C VAL A 355 11.78 1.78 1.04
N GLU A 356 12.69 1.25 1.83
CA GLU A 356 14.14 1.44 1.69
C GLU A 356 14.81 0.10 1.40
N PRO A 357 15.32 -0.15 0.19
CA PRO A 357 16.14 -1.31 -0.11
C PRO A 357 17.30 -1.46 0.87
N GLN A 358 17.55 -2.68 1.35
CA GLN A 358 18.71 -3.05 2.12
C GLN A 358 19.65 -3.85 1.21
N GLY A 359 20.77 -3.24 0.84
CA GLY A 359 21.65 -3.76 -0.20
C GLY A 359 21.30 -3.29 -1.62
N ASP A 360 21.95 -3.87 -2.60
CA ASP A 360 21.78 -3.49 -4.01
C ASP A 360 20.66 -4.31 -4.66
N TRP A 361 19.60 -3.63 -5.11
CA TRP A 361 18.51 -4.24 -5.87
C TRP A 361 18.76 -4.23 -7.40
N GLY A 362 19.88 -3.61 -7.82
CA GLY A 362 20.23 -3.45 -9.22
C GLY A 362 19.39 -2.43 -9.98
N PRO A 363 19.56 -2.32 -11.29
CA PRO A 363 18.75 -1.46 -12.14
C PRO A 363 17.32 -1.99 -12.29
N GLY A 364 16.38 -1.05 -12.50
CA GLY A 364 14.99 -1.39 -12.64
C GLY A 364 14.07 -0.17 -12.75
N ALA A 365 12.85 -0.32 -12.29
CA ALA A 365 11.88 0.77 -12.26
C ALA A 365 10.91 0.63 -11.09
N VAL A 366 10.47 1.74 -10.53
CA VAL A 366 9.27 1.79 -9.71
C VAL A 366 8.07 1.81 -10.65
N ALA A 367 7.15 0.87 -10.48
CA ALA A 367 5.89 0.82 -11.20
C ALA A 367 4.76 1.38 -10.34
N LEU A 368 3.89 2.17 -10.96
CA LEU A 368 2.64 2.66 -10.40
C LEU A 368 1.50 2.18 -11.30
N TYR A 369 0.72 1.25 -10.82
CA TYR A 369 -0.49 0.76 -11.47
C TYR A 369 -1.70 1.41 -10.83
N ALA A 370 -2.62 1.91 -11.64
CA ALA A 370 -3.89 2.45 -11.20
C ALA A 370 -5.03 2.05 -12.16
N PHE A 371 -6.23 1.91 -11.62
CA PHE A 371 -7.44 1.63 -12.40
C PHE A 371 -8.63 2.44 -11.87
N PRO A 372 -9.68 2.67 -12.70
CA PRO A 372 -10.81 3.50 -12.30
C PRO A 372 -11.60 2.88 -11.14
N THR A 373 -12.01 3.72 -10.19
CA THR A 373 -12.95 3.36 -9.13
C THR A 373 -13.94 4.48 -8.84
N ILE A 374 -15.12 4.10 -8.39
CA ILE A 374 -16.14 5.01 -7.82
C ILE A 374 -16.36 4.72 -6.33
N SER A 375 -15.61 3.80 -5.77
CA SER A 375 -15.77 3.32 -4.39
C SER A 375 -14.50 3.55 -3.57
N GLU A 376 -14.63 4.22 -2.45
CA GLU A 376 -13.56 4.43 -1.45
C GLU A 376 -13.12 3.14 -0.75
N THR A 377 -13.79 2.02 -1.02
CA THR A 377 -13.48 0.73 -0.43
C THR A 377 -12.63 -0.15 -1.35
N VAL A 378 -12.16 0.40 -2.47
CA VAL A 378 -11.40 -0.31 -3.49
C VAL A 378 -9.99 0.26 -3.57
N ASP A 379 -8.98 -0.50 -3.18
CA ASP A 379 -7.57 -0.18 -3.43
C ASP A 379 -7.33 -0.20 -4.94
N ASN A 380 -7.43 0.96 -5.58
CA ASN A 380 -7.29 1.11 -7.03
C ASN A 380 -5.89 1.48 -7.49
N THR A 381 -4.93 1.54 -6.57
CA THR A 381 -3.55 1.91 -6.84
C THR A 381 -2.61 0.88 -6.25
N ALA A 382 -1.56 0.51 -6.99
CA ALA A 382 -0.46 -0.31 -6.50
C ALA A 382 0.89 0.23 -6.96
N ALA A 383 1.86 0.29 -6.04
CA ALA A 383 3.24 0.64 -6.36
C ALA A 383 4.18 -0.49 -5.95
N PHE A 384 5.21 -0.77 -6.76
CA PHE A 384 6.18 -1.84 -6.52
C PHE A 384 7.45 -1.65 -7.34
N TRP A 385 8.53 -2.29 -6.90
CA TRP A 385 9.79 -2.33 -7.65
C TRP A 385 9.80 -3.45 -8.68
N LEU A 386 10.22 -3.14 -9.89
CA LEU A 386 10.50 -4.07 -10.99
C LEU A 386 12.00 -4.10 -11.25
N SER A 387 12.64 -5.23 -11.01
CA SER A 387 14.04 -5.44 -11.39
C SER A 387 14.17 -5.72 -12.88
N ASP A 388 15.23 -5.21 -13.52
CA ASP A 388 15.57 -5.57 -14.90
C ASP A 388 16.00 -7.02 -15.04
N ARG A 389 16.41 -7.65 -13.94
CA ARG A 389 16.78 -9.06 -13.95
C ARG A 389 15.53 -9.92 -14.19
N PRO A 390 15.45 -10.68 -15.29
CA PRO A 390 14.29 -11.53 -15.58
C PRO A 390 14.01 -12.54 -14.45
N ALA A 391 12.75 -12.76 -14.14
CA ALA A 391 12.35 -13.75 -13.14
C ALA A 391 12.11 -15.12 -13.80
N ARG A 392 13.07 -16.05 -13.63
CA ARG A 392 13.07 -17.35 -14.30
C ARG A 392 12.74 -18.50 -13.36
N ALA A 393 12.10 -19.53 -13.90
CA ALA A 393 11.83 -20.77 -13.19
C ALA A 393 13.12 -21.36 -12.57
N GLY A 394 13.00 -21.86 -11.34
CA GLY A 394 14.13 -22.43 -10.59
C GLY A 394 15.03 -21.43 -9.90
N GLU A 395 14.84 -20.12 -10.12
CA GLU A 395 15.63 -19.10 -9.43
C GLU A 395 15.26 -18.98 -7.96
N ARG A 396 16.28 -18.63 -7.17
CA ARG A 396 16.15 -18.08 -5.82
C ARG A 396 16.42 -16.58 -5.87
N ARG A 397 15.60 -15.79 -5.17
CA ARG A 397 15.78 -14.36 -4.96
C ARG A 397 15.77 -14.05 -3.48
N ASP A 398 16.89 -13.55 -2.97
CA ASP A 398 17.00 -13.05 -1.62
C ASP A 398 16.94 -11.53 -1.65
N LEU A 399 16.12 -10.96 -0.77
CA LEU A 399 15.87 -9.52 -0.66
C LEU A 399 15.84 -9.12 0.80
N ALA A 400 16.26 -7.89 1.07
CA ALA A 400 16.03 -7.25 2.34
C ALA A 400 15.60 -5.80 2.09
N TYR A 401 14.70 -5.29 2.91
CA TYR A 401 14.24 -3.90 2.85
C TYR A 401 13.62 -3.48 4.17
N ARG A 402 13.61 -2.19 4.39
CA ARG A 402 12.89 -1.57 5.50
C ARG A 402 11.60 -0.95 5.02
N LEU A 403 10.53 -1.17 5.76
CA LEU A 403 9.29 -0.41 5.67
C LEU A 403 9.19 0.54 6.85
N THR A 404 8.84 1.78 6.56
CA THR A 404 8.52 2.79 7.58
C THR A 404 7.09 3.27 7.36
N TRP A 405 6.24 3.05 8.37
CA TRP A 405 4.86 3.52 8.40
C TRP A 405 4.80 4.76 9.30
N THR A 406 4.50 5.91 8.71
CA THR A 406 4.63 7.18 9.43
C THR A 406 3.73 8.26 8.83
N SER A 407 3.31 9.23 9.66
CA SER A 407 2.62 10.44 9.20
C SER A 407 3.58 11.49 8.64
N LYS A 408 4.90 11.33 8.85
CA LYS A 408 5.90 12.24 8.32
C LYS A 408 6.25 11.88 6.87
N ASP A 409 6.74 12.85 6.10
CA ASP A 409 7.32 12.60 4.77
C ASP A 409 8.78 12.14 4.91
N PRO A 410 9.10 10.82 4.76
CA PRO A 410 10.47 10.34 4.92
C PRO A 410 11.40 10.80 3.81
N SER A 411 10.84 11.28 2.70
CA SER A 411 11.61 11.83 1.57
C SER A 411 11.97 13.30 1.75
N ALA A 412 11.46 13.97 2.79
CA ALA A 412 11.69 15.39 3.02
C ALA A 412 13.18 15.74 3.15
N ASN A 413 13.57 16.84 2.54
CA ASN A 413 14.90 17.43 2.64
C ASN A 413 14.79 18.98 2.63
N ALA A 414 15.89 19.68 2.45
CA ALA A 414 15.90 21.14 2.42
C ALA A 414 15.21 21.78 1.19
N ASN A 415 14.98 21.00 0.11
CA ASN A 415 14.32 21.50 -1.10
C ASN A 415 12.81 21.62 -0.88
N ALA A 416 12.19 22.51 -1.62
CA ALA A 416 10.75 22.69 -1.63
C ALA A 416 10.03 21.42 -2.15
N ARG A 417 8.82 21.19 -1.65
CA ARG A 417 7.90 20.15 -2.11
C ARG A 417 6.70 20.77 -2.80
N CYS A 418 6.08 20.05 -3.71
CA CYS A 418 4.77 20.40 -4.26
C CYS A 418 3.70 20.06 -3.23
N VAL A 419 2.94 21.07 -2.80
CA VAL A 419 1.90 20.90 -1.79
C VAL A 419 0.51 20.90 -2.40
N GLN A 420 0.34 21.52 -3.58
CA GLN A 420 -0.92 21.56 -4.30
C GLN A 420 -0.70 21.49 -5.80
N HIS A 421 -1.59 20.85 -6.51
CA HIS A 421 -1.62 20.86 -7.96
C HIS A 421 -3.07 20.88 -8.47
N PHE A 422 -3.30 21.67 -9.53
CA PHE A 422 -4.62 21.79 -10.14
C PHE A 422 -4.50 21.75 -11.66
N SER A 423 -5.57 21.36 -12.32
CA SER A 423 -5.70 21.44 -13.76
C SER A 423 -7.11 21.89 -14.17
N GLY A 424 -7.20 22.58 -15.30
CA GLY A 424 -8.47 23.06 -15.83
C GLY A 424 -8.31 23.62 -17.25
N PRO A 425 -9.36 24.21 -17.85
CA PRO A 425 -9.28 24.80 -19.16
C PRO A 425 -8.19 25.89 -19.24
N GLY A 426 -7.35 25.83 -20.28
CA GLY A 426 -6.32 26.85 -20.54
C GLY A 426 -6.94 28.20 -20.90
N GLY A 427 -6.24 29.30 -20.59
CA GLY A 427 -6.68 30.67 -20.91
C GLY A 427 -6.65 31.60 -19.71
N VAL A 428 -6.96 32.87 -19.93
CA VAL A 428 -6.97 33.90 -18.89
C VAL A 428 -8.34 33.98 -18.24
N PRO A 429 -8.47 34.06 -16.92
CA PRO A 429 -9.75 34.24 -16.25
C PRO A 429 -10.54 35.44 -16.84
N GLY A 430 -11.81 35.22 -17.17
CA GLY A 430 -12.68 36.23 -17.78
C GLY A 430 -12.60 36.34 -19.30
N ALA A 431 -11.75 35.56 -19.95
CA ALA A 431 -11.74 35.36 -21.41
C ALA A 431 -12.15 33.93 -21.77
N ASP A 432 -12.42 33.71 -23.07
CA ASP A 432 -12.71 32.36 -23.56
C ASP A 432 -11.53 31.42 -23.32
N ALA A 433 -11.84 30.17 -23.00
CA ALA A 433 -10.84 29.12 -22.88
C ALA A 433 -10.10 28.89 -24.20
N ILE A 434 -8.82 28.61 -24.15
CA ILE A 434 -8.03 28.29 -25.34
C ILE A 434 -8.36 26.84 -25.78
N PRO A 435 -8.95 26.65 -26.97
CA PRO A 435 -9.33 25.31 -27.43
C PRO A 435 -8.14 24.35 -27.48
N GLY A 436 -8.28 23.15 -26.90
CA GLY A 436 -7.25 22.13 -26.88
C GLY A 436 -6.04 22.44 -25.99
N ALA A 437 -6.21 23.37 -25.05
CA ALA A 437 -5.20 23.71 -24.05
C ALA A 437 -5.69 23.42 -22.64
N THR A 438 -4.80 22.87 -21.82
CA THR A 438 -5.03 22.63 -20.38
C THR A 438 -4.11 23.52 -19.57
N ARG A 439 -4.64 24.18 -18.57
CA ARG A 439 -3.90 24.90 -17.54
C ARG A 439 -3.48 23.95 -16.44
N TYR A 440 -2.20 24.02 -16.04
CA TYR A 440 -1.67 23.37 -14.87
C TYR A 440 -1.16 24.40 -13.88
N VAL A 441 -1.44 24.18 -12.63
CA VAL A 441 -1.00 25.03 -11.50
C VAL A 441 -0.30 24.14 -10.48
N PHE A 442 0.87 24.56 -10.03
CA PHE A 442 1.66 23.86 -9.00
C PHE A 442 2.06 24.84 -7.93
N ASP A 443 1.80 24.51 -6.68
CA ASP A 443 2.26 25.26 -5.52
C ASP A 443 3.38 24.50 -4.83
N PHE A 444 4.55 25.14 -4.79
CA PHE A 444 5.74 24.63 -4.10
C PHE A 444 5.93 25.34 -2.78
N GLU A 445 6.25 24.59 -1.73
CA GLU A 445 6.52 25.09 -0.39
C GLU A 445 7.85 24.57 0.14
N GLY A 446 8.62 25.44 0.77
CA GLY A 446 9.85 25.11 1.46
C GLY A 446 10.64 26.34 1.91
N ASP A 447 11.39 26.20 3.00
CA ASP A 447 12.17 27.32 3.56
C ASP A 447 13.22 27.85 2.59
N VAL A 448 13.70 27.01 1.66
CA VAL A 448 14.63 27.40 0.60
C VAL A 448 14.05 28.50 -0.33
N LEU A 449 12.73 28.66 -0.37
CA LEU A 449 12.02 29.66 -1.17
C LEU A 449 11.77 30.96 -0.37
N ALA A 450 12.01 30.96 0.92
CA ALA A 450 11.73 32.11 1.77
C ALA A 450 12.59 33.35 1.39
N GLY A 451 11.92 34.47 1.19
CA GLY A 451 12.58 35.74 0.82
C GLY A 451 13.00 35.83 -0.65
N LEU A 452 12.74 34.80 -1.48
CA LEU A 452 12.96 34.91 -2.92
C LEU A 452 11.81 35.69 -3.57
N ASP A 453 12.15 36.53 -4.54
CA ASP A 453 11.24 37.30 -5.35
C ASP A 453 11.36 36.95 -6.85
N ARG A 454 10.58 37.62 -7.69
CA ARG A 454 10.58 37.36 -9.15
C ARG A 454 11.93 37.67 -9.81
N ASN A 455 12.81 38.45 -9.17
CA ASN A 455 14.13 38.85 -9.66
C ASN A 455 15.24 37.93 -9.13
N SER A 456 14.91 36.99 -8.26
CA SER A 456 15.89 36.08 -7.62
C SER A 456 16.49 35.05 -8.55
N GLY A 457 16.10 35.02 -9.84
CA GLY A 457 16.58 34.08 -10.83
C GLY A 457 16.04 32.66 -10.65
N LEU A 458 15.00 32.45 -9.80
CA LEU A 458 14.28 31.19 -9.68
C LEU A 458 13.30 31.04 -10.84
N ALA A 459 13.33 29.91 -11.54
CA ALA A 459 12.45 29.63 -12.65
C ALA A 459 12.03 28.15 -12.71
N PRO A 460 10.81 27.86 -13.18
CA PRO A 460 10.39 26.48 -13.42
C PRO A 460 11.07 25.90 -14.66
N GLN A 461 11.39 24.62 -14.60
CA GLN A 461 11.88 23.81 -15.70
C GLN A 461 10.83 22.75 -16.07
N PHE A 462 10.70 22.51 -17.39
CA PHE A 462 9.76 21.55 -17.96
C PHE A 462 10.45 20.72 -19.05
N ASP A 463 10.05 19.46 -19.22
CA ASP A 463 10.46 18.62 -20.34
C ASP A 463 9.44 18.61 -21.50
N LEU A 464 8.52 19.58 -21.49
CA LEU A 464 7.55 19.78 -22.59
C LEU A 464 8.20 20.38 -23.82
N PRO A 465 7.75 20.00 -25.05
CA PRO A 465 8.14 20.71 -26.26
C PRO A 465 7.82 22.20 -26.15
N ALA A 466 8.77 23.08 -26.50
CA ALA A 466 8.59 24.53 -26.35
C ALA A 466 7.31 25.06 -27.03
N LYS A 467 6.92 24.49 -28.20
CA LYS A 467 5.69 24.84 -28.94
C LYS A 467 4.40 24.42 -28.22
N ALA A 468 4.48 23.51 -27.26
CA ALA A 468 3.31 23.06 -26.49
C ALA A 468 3.03 23.99 -25.31
N VAL A 469 4.00 24.74 -24.80
CA VAL A 469 3.81 25.71 -23.70
C VAL A 469 3.35 27.03 -24.29
N LEU A 470 2.07 27.35 -24.11
CA LEU A 470 1.44 28.56 -24.65
C LEU A 470 1.70 29.78 -23.77
N THR A 471 1.55 29.61 -22.46
CA THR A 471 1.81 30.66 -21.47
C THR A 471 2.51 30.06 -20.25
N ARG A 472 3.26 30.90 -19.55
CA ARG A 472 3.84 30.55 -18.24
C ARG A 472 3.86 31.77 -17.32
N ALA A 473 3.45 31.58 -16.09
CA ALA A 473 3.59 32.56 -15.03
C ALA A 473 4.11 31.86 -13.78
N TYR A 474 4.99 32.50 -13.06
CA TYR A 474 5.53 31.95 -11.81
C TYR A 474 5.98 33.08 -10.87
N GLY A 475 5.96 32.78 -9.58
CA GLY A 475 6.40 33.74 -8.56
C GLY A 475 5.92 33.36 -7.16
N PRO A 476 6.34 34.13 -6.15
CA PRO A 476 5.89 33.96 -4.79
C PRO A 476 4.38 34.18 -4.70
N ILE A 477 3.71 33.39 -3.85
CA ILE A 477 2.28 33.56 -3.56
C ILE A 477 2.14 34.72 -2.56
N ALA A 478 1.29 35.71 -2.89
CA ALA A 478 1.04 36.85 -2.03
C ALA A 478 0.56 36.42 -0.64
N GLY A 479 1.17 36.97 0.41
CA GLY A 479 0.84 36.61 1.79
C GLY A 479 1.41 35.28 2.29
N ARG A 480 2.12 34.51 1.46
CA ARG A 480 2.79 33.25 1.83
C ARG A 480 4.31 33.44 1.74
N ARG A 481 5.01 33.23 2.84
CA ARG A 481 6.45 33.58 2.94
C ARG A 481 7.38 32.62 2.18
N ASN A 482 7.02 31.35 2.08
CA ASN A 482 7.85 30.25 1.56
C ASN A 482 7.15 29.42 0.48
N GLN A 483 6.14 30.02 -0.19
CA GLN A 483 5.37 29.34 -1.23
C GLN A 483 5.50 30.05 -2.58
N TRP A 484 5.66 29.25 -3.62
CA TRP A 484 5.73 29.68 -5.01
C TRP A 484 4.72 28.97 -5.87
N ARG A 485 4.01 29.70 -6.71
CA ARG A 485 3.09 29.15 -7.71
C ARG A 485 3.72 29.16 -9.09
N VAL A 486 3.55 28.06 -9.80
CA VAL A 486 3.82 27.91 -11.22
C VAL A 486 2.51 27.68 -11.94
N THR A 487 2.20 28.48 -12.96
CA THR A 487 1.02 28.31 -13.81
C THR A 487 1.48 28.21 -15.25
N ILE A 488 1.04 27.18 -15.97
CA ILE A 488 1.33 27.00 -17.39
C ILE A 488 0.06 26.61 -18.14
N ASP A 489 -0.11 27.15 -19.36
CA ASP A 489 -1.08 26.64 -20.31
C ASP A 489 -0.34 25.78 -21.35
N VAL A 490 -0.77 24.57 -21.49
CA VAL A 490 -0.18 23.57 -22.38
C VAL A 490 -1.18 23.20 -23.46
N LYS A 491 -0.77 23.28 -24.72
CA LYS A 491 -1.54 22.73 -25.84
C LYS A 491 -1.47 21.22 -25.77
N THR A 492 -2.50 20.59 -25.22
CA THR A 492 -2.55 19.15 -24.98
C THR A 492 -3.13 18.38 -26.17
N GLN A 493 -3.99 19.02 -26.95
CA GLN A 493 -4.54 18.41 -28.17
C GLN A 493 -3.44 18.06 -29.18
N GLY A 494 -3.31 16.76 -29.48
CA GLY A 494 -2.31 16.25 -30.42
C GLY A 494 -0.90 16.13 -29.83
N LEU A 495 -0.73 16.28 -28.52
CA LEU A 495 0.52 16.01 -27.84
C LEU A 495 0.66 14.50 -27.58
N GLU A 496 1.72 13.90 -28.11
CA GLU A 496 1.99 12.45 -27.91
C GLU A 496 2.51 12.13 -26.50
N GLN A 497 3.15 13.11 -25.86
CA GLN A 497 3.70 12.97 -24.51
C GLN A 497 2.55 12.81 -23.50
N ARG A 498 2.62 11.75 -22.68
CA ARG A 498 1.56 11.41 -21.73
C ARG A 498 1.78 11.97 -20.33
N ASP A 499 3.02 12.21 -19.95
CA ASP A 499 3.42 12.79 -18.66
C ASP A 499 4.49 13.86 -18.92
N PHE A 500 4.60 14.85 -18.05
CA PHE A 500 5.68 15.82 -18.08
C PHE A 500 6.21 16.12 -16.69
N ARG A 501 7.45 16.63 -16.65
CA ARG A 501 8.19 16.96 -15.44
C ARG A 501 8.13 18.46 -15.20
N VAL A 502 8.04 18.87 -13.93
CA VAL A 502 8.18 20.26 -13.50
C VAL A 502 8.96 20.34 -12.19
N PHE A 503 9.91 21.24 -12.10
CA PHE A 503 10.63 21.56 -10.86
C PHE A 503 11.13 23.02 -10.89
N LEU A 504 11.45 23.56 -9.73
CA LEU A 504 12.02 24.88 -9.58
C LEU A 504 13.55 24.82 -9.59
N GLN A 505 14.20 25.66 -10.38
CA GLN A 505 15.66 25.73 -10.51
C GLN A 505 16.18 27.15 -10.34
N ARG A 506 17.34 27.29 -9.71
CA ARG A 506 18.08 28.55 -9.59
C ARG A 506 19.57 28.29 -9.78
N GLY A 507 20.21 29.07 -10.68
CA GLY A 507 21.66 28.96 -10.90
C GLY A 507 22.15 27.54 -11.25
N GLY A 508 21.35 26.74 -11.97
CA GLY A 508 21.68 25.35 -12.32
C GLY A 508 21.33 24.30 -11.25
N SER A 509 20.96 24.72 -10.03
CA SER A 509 20.60 23.80 -8.94
C SER A 509 19.08 23.69 -8.78
N ALA A 510 18.56 22.47 -8.65
CA ALA A 510 17.16 22.24 -8.31
C ALA A 510 16.89 22.68 -6.86
N LEU A 511 15.86 23.50 -6.66
CA LEU A 511 15.39 23.96 -5.34
C LEU A 511 14.06 23.30 -4.94
N SER A 512 13.49 22.45 -5.77
CA SER A 512 12.33 21.64 -5.42
C SER A 512 12.51 20.20 -5.81
N GLU A 513 11.61 19.35 -5.37
CA GLU A 513 11.40 18.03 -5.96
C GLU A 513 10.93 18.16 -7.41
N THR A 514 11.07 17.08 -8.19
CA THR A 514 10.54 16.96 -9.55
C THR A 514 9.13 16.38 -9.49
N VAL A 515 8.13 17.17 -9.86
CA VAL A 515 6.75 16.67 -10.03
C VAL A 515 6.61 16.06 -11.42
N ILE A 516 6.01 14.88 -11.49
CA ILE A 516 5.61 14.26 -12.77
C ILE A 516 4.10 14.19 -12.79
N ILE A 517 3.48 14.83 -13.77
CA ILE A 517 2.02 14.93 -13.89
C ILE A 517 1.54 14.42 -15.24
N SER A 518 0.33 13.86 -15.30
CA SER A 518 -0.27 13.43 -16.56
C SER A 518 -0.70 14.60 -17.43
N VAL A 519 -0.47 14.47 -18.72
CA VAL A 519 -1.08 15.35 -19.72
C VAL A 519 -2.57 14.99 -19.81
N LYS A 520 -3.43 15.97 -19.47
CA LYS A 520 -4.89 15.84 -19.57
C LYS A 520 -5.32 16.44 -20.92
N PRO A 521 -5.95 15.65 -21.81
CA PRO A 521 -6.38 16.09 -23.14
C PRO A 521 -7.47 17.16 -23.09
#